data_dfcde99a33244b76e49e585828369be4
#
_entry.id   dfcde99a33244b76e49e585828369be4
#
_cell.length_a   1.000
_cell.length_b   1.000
_cell.length_c   1.000
_cell.angle_alpha   90.00
_cell.angle_beta   90.00
_cell.angle_gamma   90.00
#
_symmetry.space_group_name_H-M   'P 1'
#
loop_
_entity.id
_entity.type
_entity.pdbx_description
1 polymer ?
#
loop_
_entity_poly.entity_id
_entity_poly.type
_entity_poly.pdbx_seq_one_letter_code
_entity_poly.pdbx_strand_id
1 'polypeptide(L)'
;MYLLAIILFMIFIIIFSVVMCIKLFSYKRQIQDITNQIRDFKERKTNKKINTKIADKDIEELACEVNEYLELYKKNEQEKIVFENTLKQGIANMSHDLRTPLTSIIGYLKLLQNDEIDKKEALDILKNKTNKLNVLINDFFELASIESEDYELDMRKVNLTNIVRDEILSFYEAFQSKGLEPKINILDKSIFIISDKDSLERIIDNLLSNTLKYAEKDIEINLKEYNDKVILKISNICTSIDEKDVLHMFDRFYMADKVRKGQGIGLGLSIVKSLMEKMDGIITSKFEQNRVSIICQWKYIK
;
A
#
# COMPACT_ATOMS: atom_id res chain seq x y z
N MET A 1 47.24 -0.03 68.92
CA MET A 1 46.56 0.83 67.93
C MET A 1 46.58 0.23 66.50
N TYR A 2 47.72 -0.15 65.94
CA TYR A 2 47.87 -0.71 64.59
C TYR A 2 47.10 -2.04 64.37
N LEU A 3 47.14 -2.94 65.37
CA LEU A 3 46.42 -4.24 65.25
C LEU A 3 44.91 -4.05 65.09
N LEU A 4 44.30 -3.13 65.83
CA LEU A 4 42.89 -2.80 65.75
C LEU A 4 42.50 -2.21 64.38
N ALA A 5 43.36 -1.34 63.82
CA ALA A 5 43.19 -0.78 62.49
C ALA A 5 43.23 -1.85 61.38
N ILE A 6 44.13 -2.82 61.50
CA ILE A 6 44.24 -3.93 60.55
C ILE A 6 42.98 -4.85 60.61
N ILE A 7 42.51 -5.13 61.84
CA ILE A 7 41.26 -5.94 62.00
C ILE A 7 40.05 -5.20 61.38
N LEU A 8 39.88 -3.90 61.63
CA LEU A 8 38.81 -3.11 61.05
C LEU A 8 38.91 -3.06 59.53
N PHE A 9 40.08 -2.92 58.96
CA PHE A 9 40.32 -2.95 57.52
C PHE A 9 39.99 -4.31 56.89
N MET A 10 40.33 -5.41 57.53
CA MET A 10 39.98 -6.77 57.09
C MET A 10 38.47 -6.97 57.11
N ILE A 11 37.78 -6.51 58.18
CA ILE A 11 36.30 -6.59 58.25
C ILE A 11 35.68 -5.77 57.13
N PHE A 12 36.20 -4.56 56.83
CA PHE A 12 35.70 -3.74 55.71
C PHE A 12 35.84 -4.43 54.36
N ILE A 13 37.01 -5.08 54.08
CA ILE A 13 37.21 -5.83 52.84
C ILE A 13 36.24 -7.02 52.74
N ILE A 14 35.99 -7.72 53.83
CA ILE A 14 35.05 -8.83 53.85
C ILE A 14 33.63 -8.36 53.55
N ILE A 15 33.18 -7.30 54.22
CA ILE A 15 31.85 -6.73 53.97
C ILE A 15 31.72 -6.23 52.52
N PHE A 16 32.72 -5.52 52.01
CA PHE A 16 32.77 -5.06 50.63
C PHE A 16 32.68 -6.22 49.63
N SER A 17 33.46 -7.30 49.84
CA SER A 17 33.42 -8.50 49.01
C SER A 17 32.07 -9.19 49.02
N VAL A 18 31.43 -9.30 50.20
CA VAL A 18 30.08 -9.90 50.31
C VAL A 18 29.05 -9.05 49.58
N VAL A 19 29.08 -7.71 49.71
CA VAL A 19 28.16 -6.81 48.99
C VAL A 19 28.35 -6.93 47.49
N MET A 20 29.60 -6.99 46.99
CA MET A 20 29.89 -7.20 45.56
C MET A 20 29.38 -8.52 45.05
N CYS A 21 29.58 -9.62 45.81
CA CYS A 21 29.05 -10.92 45.45
C CYS A 21 27.53 -10.94 45.34
N ILE A 22 26.81 -10.31 46.28
CA ILE A 22 25.36 -10.20 46.26
C ILE A 22 24.91 -9.41 45.04
N LYS A 23 25.56 -8.29 44.72
CA LYS A 23 25.24 -7.51 43.50
C LYS A 23 25.45 -8.34 42.24
N LEU A 24 26.60 -8.96 42.06
CA LEU A 24 26.88 -9.78 40.89
C LEU A 24 25.87 -10.95 40.73
N PHE A 25 25.49 -11.59 41.82
CA PHE A 25 24.48 -12.66 41.79
C PHE A 25 23.11 -12.09 41.38
N SER A 26 22.75 -10.92 41.89
CA SER A 26 21.50 -10.21 41.54
C SER A 26 21.44 -9.84 40.04
N TYR A 27 22.53 -9.29 39.48
CA TYR A 27 22.65 -9.00 38.06
C TYR A 27 22.53 -10.26 37.19
N LYS A 28 23.24 -11.32 37.54
CA LYS A 28 23.17 -12.60 36.83
C LYS A 28 21.75 -13.14 36.78
N ARG A 29 21.04 -13.09 37.92
CA ARG A 29 19.65 -13.54 38.01
C ARG A 29 18.72 -12.68 37.15
N GLN A 30 18.92 -11.37 37.12
CA GLN A 30 18.12 -10.44 36.30
C GLN A 30 18.31 -10.68 34.81
N ILE A 31 19.57 -10.86 34.35
CA ILE A 31 19.87 -11.19 32.95
C ILE A 31 19.18 -12.50 32.54
N GLN A 32 19.20 -13.47 33.43
CA GLN A 32 18.55 -14.77 33.19
C GLN A 32 17.03 -14.65 33.12
N ASP A 33 16.43 -13.80 33.95
CA ASP A 33 14.99 -13.49 33.93
C ASP A 33 14.59 -12.78 32.62
N ILE A 34 15.33 -11.77 32.18
CA ILE A 34 15.13 -11.08 30.88
C ILE A 34 15.25 -12.10 29.73
N THR A 35 16.28 -12.95 29.74
CA THR A 35 16.50 -13.97 28.71
C THR A 35 15.31 -14.94 28.63
N ASN A 36 14.76 -15.36 29.77
CA ASN A 36 13.59 -16.22 29.81
C ASN A 36 12.33 -15.49 29.26
N GLN A 37 12.12 -14.21 29.62
CA GLN A 37 11.01 -13.43 29.11
C GLN A 37 11.09 -13.26 27.56
N ILE A 38 12.31 -13.02 27.01
CA ILE A 38 12.53 -12.97 25.55
C ILE A 38 12.23 -14.33 24.91
N ARG A 39 12.63 -15.43 25.55
CA ARG A 39 12.35 -16.79 25.05
C ARG A 39 10.85 -17.09 25.04
N ASP A 40 10.14 -16.74 26.11
CA ASP A 40 8.69 -16.93 26.21
C ASP A 40 7.95 -16.09 25.16
N PHE A 41 8.42 -14.89 24.85
CA PHE A 41 7.90 -14.07 23.75
C PHE A 41 8.14 -14.74 22.39
N LYS A 42 9.38 -15.21 22.11
CA LYS A 42 9.74 -15.91 20.87
C LYS A 42 8.89 -17.18 20.66
N GLU A 43 8.60 -17.92 21.72
CA GLU A 43 7.77 -19.13 21.69
C GLU A 43 6.27 -18.81 21.69
N ARG A 44 5.88 -17.53 21.57
CA ARG A 44 4.48 -17.04 21.58
C ARG A 44 3.69 -17.42 22.84
N LYS A 45 4.38 -17.72 23.95
CA LYS A 45 3.75 -18.02 25.25
C LYS A 45 3.21 -16.77 25.94
N THR A 46 3.75 -15.60 25.62
CA THR A 46 3.36 -14.32 26.19
C THR A 46 3.53 -13.18 25.20
N ASN A 47 2.68 -12.17 25.33
CA ASN A 47 2.80 -10.88 24.59
C ASN A 47 3.17 -9.72 25.53
N LYS A 48 3.57 -10.03 26.78
CA LYS A 48 3.87 -9.01 27.79
C LYS A 48 5.21 -8.36 27.50
N LYS A 49 5.35 -7.10 27.87
CA LYS A 49 6.61 -6.38 27.85
C LYS A 49 7.57 -6.99 28.89
N ILE A 50 8.85 -6.93 28.57
CA ILE A 50 9.92 -7.31 29.50
C ILE A 50 9.87 -6.36 30.68
N ASN A 51 9.84 -6.95 31.89
CA ASN A 51 9.83 -6.21 33.15
C ASN A 51 11.09 -6.52 33.94
N THR A 52 11.71 -5.49 34.52
CA THR A 52 12.88 -5.59 35.39
C THR A 52 12.46 -5.52 36.85
N LYS A 53 13.16 -6.26 37.71
CA LYS A 53 12.90 -6.28 39.17
C LYS A 53 13.90 -5.47 39.97
N ILE A 54 15.02 -5.08 39.34
CA ILE A 54 16.10 -4.33 39.96
C ILE A 54 16.05 -2.92 39.39
N ALA A 55 16.05 -1.93 40.25
CA ALA A 55 16.19 -0.53 39.89
C ALA A 55 17.66 -0.22 39.57
N ASP A 56 18.09 -0.65 38.37
CA ASP A 56 19.40 -0.34 37.82
C ASP A 56 19.20 0.29 36.45
N LYS A 57 19.76 1.48 36.26
CA LYS A 57 19.52 2.32 35.09
C LYS A 57 19.90 1.61 33.78
N ASP A 58 21.03 0.90 33.77
CA ASP A 58 21.53 0.26 32.56
C ASP A 58 20.66 -0.95 32.16
N ILE A 59 20.14 -1.69 33.17
CA ILE A 59 19.22 -2.81 32.93
C ILE A 59 17.84 -2.30 32.51
N GLU A 60 17.36 -1.20 33.06
CA GLU A 60 16.10 -0.58 32.65
C GLU A 60 16.18 -0.05 31.21
N GLU A 61 17.28 0.60 30.84
CA GLU A 61 17.54 1.08 29.48
C GLU A 61 17.59 -0.09 28.49
N LEU A 62 18.32 -1.15 28.81
CA LEU A 62 18.34 -2.37 28.00
C LEU A 62 16.95 -2.97 27.83
N ALA A 63 16.17 -3.06 28.89
CA ALA A 63 14.80 -3.60 28.81
C ALA A 63 13.86 -2.71 27.97
N CYS A 64 14.06 -1.38 28.00
CA CYS A 64 13.33 -0.43 27.18
C CYS A 64 13.63 -0.64 25.69
N GLU A 65 14.91 -0.67 25.30
CA GLU A 65 15.34 -0.90 23.92
C GLU A 65 14.85 -2.24 23.39
N VAL A 66 14.94 -3.31 24.20
CA VAL A 66 14.42 -4.61 23.81
C VAL A 66 12.90 -4.58 23.64
N ASN A 67 12.16 -3.88 24.50
CA ASN A 67 10.71 -3.74 24.36
C ASN A 67 10.32 -2.99 23.09
N GLU A 68 11.05 -1.93 22.71
CA GLU A 68 10.83 -1.21 21.44
C GLU A 68 11.05 -2.15 20.23
N TYR A 69 12.12 -2.93 20.28
CA TYR A 69 12.41 -3.91 19.22
C TYR A 69 11.31 -5.00 19.13
N LEU A 70 10.82 -5.49 20.27
CA LEU A 70 9.75 -6.48 20.30
C LEU A 70 8.41 -5.92 19.78
N GLU A 71 8.12 -4.64 20.04
CA GLU A 71 6.94 -3.96 19.46
C GLU A 71 7.07 -3.80 17.94
N LEU A 72 8.24 -3.38 17.45
CA LEU A 72 8.51 -3.29 16.03
C LEU A 72 8.39 -4.66 15.34
N TYR A 73 8.99 -5.70 15.93
CA TYR A 73 8.88 -7.08 15.42
C TYR A 73 7.43 -7.54 15.33
N LYS A 74 6.63 -7.30 16.38
CA LYS A 74 5.22 -7.65 16.41
C LYS A 74 4.40 -6.92 15.35
N LYS A 75 4.69 -5.64 15.16
CA LYS A 75 4.06 -4.82 14.10
C LYS A 75 4.37 -5.41 12.71
N ASN A 76 5.63 -5.68 12.44
CA ASN A 76 6.07 -6.25 11.15
C ASN A 76 5.44 -7.64 10.91
N GLU A 77 5.33 -8.49 11.95
CA GLU A 77 4.67 -9.79 11.84
C GLU A 77 3.17 -9.66 11.53
N GLN A 78 2.49 -8.71 12.17
CA GLN A 78 1.09 -8.41 11.89
C GLN A 78 0.90 -7.91 10.45
N GLU A 79 1.72 -6.98 10.00
CA GLU A 79 1.70 -6.47 8.62
C GLU A 79 1.95 -7.60 7.61
N LYS A 80 2.89 -8.51 7.89
CA LYS A 80 3.13 -9.69 7.06
C LYS A 80 1.92 -10.61 6.99
N ILE A 81 1.26 -10.90 8.11
CA ILE A 81 0.05 -11.75 8.14
C ILE A 81 -1.09 -11.09 7.35
N VAL A 82 -1.28 -9.78 7.52
CA VAL A 82 -2.28 -9.03 6.75
C VAL A 82 -1.97 -9.10 5.27
N PHE A 83 -0.71 -8.90 4.89
CA PHE A 83 -0.25 -9.01 3.51
C PHE A 83 -0.50 -10.41 2.91
N GLU A 84 -0.10 -11.48 3.62
CA GLU A 84 -0.33 -12.86 3.17
C GLU A 84 -1.82 -13.18 2.98
N ASN A 85 -2.67 -12.72 3.88
CA ASN A 85 -4.12 -12.91 3.78
C ASN A 85 -4.71 -12.12 2.61
N THR A 86 -4.29 -10.87 2.43
CA THR A 86 -4.68 -10.03 1.29
C THR A 86 -4.27 -10.67 -0.03
N LEU A 87 -3.05 -11.19 -0.11
CA LEU A 87 -2.56 -11.89 -1.30
C LEU A 87 -3.37 -13.16 -1.60
N LYS A 88 -3.64 -13.99 -0.57
CA LYS A 88 -4.47 -15.20 -0.74
C LYS A 88 -5.88 -14.86 -1.25
N GLN A 89 -6.51 -13.85 -0.65
CA GLN A 89 -7.82 -13.38 -1.07
C GLN A 89 -7.78 -12.82 -2.49
N GLY A 90 -6.73 -12.08 -2.82
CA GLY A 90 -6.52 -11.52 -4.16
C GLY A 90 -6.39 -12.61 -5.23
N ILE A 91 -5.57 -13.63 -4.99
CA ILE A 91 -5.42 -14.78 -5.89
C ILE A 91 -6.76 -15.51 -6.07
N ALA A 92 -7.54 -15.68 -5.00
CA ALA A 92 -8.86 -16.31 -5.08
C ALA A 92 -9.83 -15.47 -5.93
N ASN A 93 -9.89 -14.17 -5.70
CA ASN A 93 -10.72 -13.23 -6.47
C ASN A 93 -10.29 -13.21 -7.94
N MET A 94 -8.99 -13.13 -8.23
CA MET A 94 -8.44 -13.19 -9.58
C MET A 94 -8.82 -14.49 -10.29
N SER A 95 -8.68 -15.62 -9.60
CA SER A 95 -9.05 -16.93 -10.17
C SER A 95 -10.53 -16.98 -10.55
N HIS A 96 -11.41 -16.38 -9.75
CA HIS A 96 -12.82 -16.26 -10.06
C HIS A 96 -13.06 -15.34 -11.27
N ASP A 97 -12.40 -14.18 -11.31
CA ASP A 97 -12.60 -13.17 -12.36
C ASP A 97 -11.98 -13.56 -13.71
N LEU A 98 -10.94 -14.41 -13.70
CA LEU A 98 -10.41 -15.06 -14.90
C LEU A 98 -11.33 -16.20 -15.40
N ARG A 99 -11.91 -16.98 -14.48
CA ARG A 99 -12.80 -18.09 -14.83
C ARG A 99 -14.05 -17.63 -15.57
N THR A 100 -14.64 -16.51 -15.17
CA THR A 100 -15.88 -15.97 -15.73
C THR A 100 -15.78 -15.69 -17.25
N PRO A 101 -14.84 -14.85 -17.74
CA PRO A 101 -14.65 -14.63 -19.18
C PRO A 101 -14.22 -15.90 -19.90
N LEU A 102 -13.39 -16.75 -19.30
CA LEU A 102 -12.94 -18.00 -19.89
C LEU A 102 -14.12 -18.98 -20.11
N THR A 103 -14.99 -19.15 -19.11
CA THR A 103 -16.20 -19.98 -19.24
C THR A 103 -17.13 -19.43 -20.33
N SER A 104 -17.26 -18.11 -20.42
CA SER A 104 -18.04 -17.45 -21.48
C SER A 104 -17.43 -17.72 -22.86
N ILE A 105 -16.09 -17.59 -23.02
CA ILE A 105 -15.41 -17.93 -24.29
C ILE A 105 -15.69 -19.38 -24.73
N ILE A 106 -15.54 -20.34 -23.81
CA ILE A 106 -15.80 -21.76 -24.10
C ILE A 106 -17.25 -21.97 -24.49
N GLY A 107 -18.20 -21.28 -23.80
CA GLY A 107 -19.64 -21.39 -24.13
C GLY A 107 -19.95 -20.88 -25.53
N TYR A 108 -19.45 -19.67 -25.89
CA TYR A 108 -19.68 -19.09 -27.22
C TYR A 108 -19.01 -19.90 -28.35
N LEU A 109 -17.84 -20.50 -28.09
CA LEU A 109 -17.21 -21.43 -29.06
C LEU A 109 -18.07 -22.66 -29.31
N LYS A 110 -18.73 -23.23 -28.29
CA LYS A 110 -19.65 -24.34 -28.45
C LYS A 110 -20.91 -23.97 -29.27
N LEU A 111 -21.49 -22.78 -28.97
CA LEU A 111 -22.64 -22.28 -29.75
C LEU A 111 -22.28 -22.05 -31.22
N LEU A 112 -21.08 -21.56 -31.51
CA LEU A 112 -20.54 -21.42 -32.86
C LEU A 112 -20.36 -22.80 -33.57
N GLN A 113 -19.87 -23.80 -32.84
CA GLN A 113 -19.69 -25.14 -33.39
C GLN A 113 -21.03 -25.82 -33.74
N ASN A 114 -22.11 -25.46 -33.05
CA ASN A 114 -23.45 -26.02 -33.26
C ASN A 114 -24.30 -25.17 -34.20
N ASP A 115 -23.75 -24.08 -34.79
CA ASP A 115 -24.52 -23.11 -35.61
C ASP A 115 -25.71 -22.47 -34.86
N GLU A 116 -25.64 -22.36 -33.52
CA GLU A 116 -26.70 -21.82 -32.65
C GLU A 116 -26.65 -20.30 -32.48
N ILE A 117 -25.64 -19.63 -33.02
CA ILE A 117 -25.43 -18.16 -32.93
C ILE A 117 -24.83 -17.62 -34.23
N ASP A 118 -25.14 -16.35 -34.54
CA ASP A 118 -24.51 -15.66 -35.67
C ASP A 118 -22.99 -15.55 -35.48
N LYS A 119 -22.26 -15.90 -36.54
CA LYS A 119 -20.80 -15.95 -36.51
C LYS A 119 -20.14 -14.59 -36.16
N LYS A 120 -20.70 -13.49 -36.67
CA LYS A 120 -20.18 -12.17 -36.46
C LYS A 120 -20.40 -11.74 -35.00
N GLU A 121 -21.63 -11.95 -34.51
CA GLU A 121 -21.98 -11.64 -33.11
C GLU A 121 -21.11 -12.44 -32.15
N ALA A 122 -20.94 -13.72 -32.35
CA ALA A 122 -20.10 -14.57 -31.52
C ALA A 122 -18.63 -14.12 -31.51
N LEU A 123 -18.05 -13.77 -32.69
CA LEU A 123 -16.69 -13.27 -32.79
C LEU A 123 -16.49 -11.97 -32.06
N ASP A 124 -17.43 -11.01 -32.11
CA ASP A 124 -17.36 -9.76 -31.37
C ASP A 124 -17.40 -9.99 -29.85
N ILE A 125 -18.27 -10.92 -29.41
CA ILE A 125 -18.31 -11.28 -27.99
C ILE A 125 -17.00 -11.94 -27.54
N LEU A 126 -16.49 -12.89 -28.31
CA LEU A 126 -15.23 -13.57 -28.02
C LEU A 126 -14.07 -12.60 -27.94
N LYS A 127 -13.95 -11.67 -28.91
CA LYS A 127 -12.94 -10.61 -28.91
C LYS A 127 -13.01 -9.76 -27.65
N ASN A 128 -14.19 -9.32 -27.26
CA ASN A 128 -14.38 -8.50 -26.04
C ASN A 128 -14.01 -9.28 -24.77
N LYS A 129 -14.38 -10.58 -24.66
CA LYS A 129 -14.03 -11.40 -23.50
C LYS A 129 -12.53 -11.69 -23.41
N THR A 130 -11.88 -11.93 -24.57
CA THR A 130 -10.43 -12.15 -24.63
C THR A 130 -9.66 -10.88 -24.30
N ASN A 131 -10.08 -9.72 -24.80
CA ASN A 131 -9.47 -8.44 -24.45
C ASN A 131 -9.58 -8.18 -22.94
N LYS A 132 -10.76 -8.43 -22.35
CA LYS A 132 -10.93 -8.30 -20.90
C LYS A 132 -9.97 -9.21 -20.12
N LEU A 133 -9.83 -10.47 -20.53
CA LEU A 133 -8.91 -11.43 -19.93
C LEU A 133 -7.46 -10.95 -20.00
N ASN A 134 -7.05 -10.43 -21.17
CA ASN A 134 -5.71 -9.91 -21.38
C ASN A 134 -5.38 -8.71 -20.45
N VAL A 135 -6.32 -7.76 -20.31
CA VAL A 135 -6.17 -6.64 -19.38
C VAL A 135 -5.98 -7.13 -17.94
N LEU A 136 -6.79 -8.09 -17.48
CA LEU A 136 -6.69 -8.63 -16.13
C LEU A 136 -5.33 -9.29 -15.86
N ILE A 137 -4.83 -10.05 -16.84
CA ILE A 137 -3.51 -10.70 -16.76
C ILE A 137 -2.39 -9.66 -16.74
N ASN A 138 -2.46 -8.68 -17.62
CA ASN A 138 -1.44 -7.62 -17.69
C ASN A 138 -1.38 -6.79 -16.41
N ASP A 139 -2.53 -6.37 -15.85
CA ASP A 139 -2.58 -5.63 -14.59
C ASP A 139 -1.94 -6.42 -13.43
N PHE A 140 -2.13 -7.75 -13.42
CA PHE A 140 -1.51 -8.60 -12.40
C PHE A 140 0.01 -8.71 -12.55
N PHE A 141 0.51 -8.97 -13.77
CA PHE A 141 1.95 -9.03 -14.02
C PHE A 141 2.63 -7.69 -13.78
N GLU A 142 1.97 -6.60 -14.15
CA GLU A 142 2.46 -5.25 -13.91
C GLU A 142 2.62 -4.98 -12.42
N LEU A 143 1.58 -5.26 -11.61
CA LEU A 143 1.69 -5.09 -10.17
C LEU A 143 2.82 -5.94 -9.57
N ALA A 144 2.92 -7.21 -9.98
CA ALA A 144 3.99 -8.10 -9.52
C ALA A 144 5.38 -7.58 -9.92
N SER A 145 5.51 -7.01 -11.13
CA SER A 145 6.75 -6.39 -11.58
C SER A 145 7.10 -5.14 -10.78
N ILE A 146 6.14 -4.22 -10.59
CA ILE A 146 6.35 -2.99 -9.82
C ILE A 146 6.76 -3.31 -8.38
N GLU A 147 6.24 -4.38 -7.77
CA GLU A 147 6.56 -4.78 -6.41
C GLU A 147 7.88 -5.52 -6.26
N SER A 148 8.49 -5.95 -7.36
CA SER A 148 9.83 -6.52 -7.35
C SER A 148 10.86 -5.51 -6.83
N GLU A 149 11.87 -6.00 -6.10
CA GLU A 149 13.03 -5.19 -5.70
C GLU A 149 13.84 -4.72 -6.90
N ASP A 150 13.79 -5.48 -8.01
CA ASP A 150 14.52 -5.20 -9.25
C ASP A 150 13.80 -4.21 -10.19
N TYR A 151 12.63 -3.66 -9.78
CA TYR A 151 11.92 -2.68 -10.60
C TYR A 151 12.62 -1.33 -10.60
N GLU A 152 13.28 -1.03 -11.70
CA GLU A 152 14.03 0.22 -11.91
C GLU A 152 13.15 1.29 -12.56
N LEU A 153 13.17 2.51 -12.01
CA LEU A 153 12.51 3.68 -12.55
C LEU A 153 13.53 4.54 -13.34
N ASP A 154 13.14 4.99 -14.51
CA ASP A 154 13.93 5.95 -15.30
C ASP A 154 13.60 7.38 -14.86
N MET A 155 14.15 7.79 -13.74
CA MET A 155 13.87 9.07 -13.09
C MET A 155 14.51 10.23 -13.86
N ARG A 156 13.69 11.03 -14.59
CA ARG A 156 14.10 12.16 -15.41
C ARG A 156 13.29 13.41 -15.10
N LYS A 157 13.77 14.56 -15.56
CA LYS A 157 12.98 15.80 -15.57
C LYS A 157 11.88 15.69 -16.63
N VAL A 158 10.64 15.61 -16.22
CA VAL A 158 9.48 15.47 -17.10
C VAL A 158 8.51 16.64 -16.94
N ASN A 159 7.81 17.00 -18.02
CA ASN A 159 6.78 18.01 -18.03
C ASN A 159 5.42 17.39 -17.65
N LEU A 160 5.07 17.46 -16.36
CA LEU A 160 3.83 16.90 -15.85
C LEU A 160 2.58 17.54 -16.48
N THR A 161 2.62 18.86 -16.76
CA THR A 161 1.49 19.56 -17.40
C THR A 161 1.13 18.94 -18.75
N ASN A 162 2.15 18.64 -19.58
CA ASN A 162 1.91 18.04 -20.89
C ASN A 162 1.37 16.62 -20.76
N ILE A 163 2.00 15.79 -19.90
CA ILE A 163 1.54 14.40 -19.69
C ILE A 163 0.06 14.38 -19.25
N VAL A 164 -0.31 15.22 -18.27
CA VAL A 164 -1.71 15.28 -17.80
C VAL A 164 -2.65 15.75 -18.91
N ARG A 165 -2.24 16.71 -19.75
CA ARG A 165 -3.07 17.19 -20.88
C ARG A 165 -3.25 16.11 -21.94
N ASP A 166 -2.16 15.43 -22.33
CA ASP A 166 -2.18 14.40 -23.35
C ASP A 166 -3.07 13.22 -22.93
N GLU A 167 -2.95 12.80 -21.68
CA GLU A 167 -3.80 11.73 -21.12
C GLU A 167 -5.28 12.14 -21.05
N ILE A 168 -5.61 13.35 -20.62
CA ILE A 168 -7.01 13.83 -20.61
C ILE A 168 -7.58 13.86 -22.03
N LEU A 169 -6.79 14.28 -23.03
CA LEU A 169 -7.21 14.31 -24.43
C LEU A 169 -7.50 12.89 -24.95
N SER A 170 -6.70 11.88 -24.55
CA SER A 170 -6.92 10.49 -24.95
C SER A 170 -8.25 9.93 -24.44
N PHE A 171 -8.76 10.43 -23.30
CA PHE A 171 -10.04 10.03 -22.72
C PHE A 171 -11.24 10.87 -23.15
N TYR A 172 -11.03 11.93 -23.96
CA TYR A 172 -12.09 12.88 -24.30
C TYR A 172 -13.31 12.22 -24.96
N GLU A 173 -13.09 11.42 -26.00
CA GLU A 173 -14.18 10.73 -26.70
C GLU A 173 -14.92 9.73 -25.77
N ALA A 174 -14.19 9.06 -24.87
CA ALA A 174 -14.76 8.12 -23.93
C ALA A 174 -15.65 8.82 -22.89
N PHE A 175 -15.25 9.97 -22.37
CA PHE A 175 -16.07 10.80 -21.48
C PHE A 175 -17.32 11.31 -22.22
N GLN A 176 -17.16 11.84 -23.44
CA GLN A 176 -18.24 12.36 -24.24
C GLN A 176 -19.28 11.26 -24.57
N SER A 177 -18.84 10.05 -24.92
CA SER A 177 -19.73 8.91 -25.19
C SER A 177 -20.59 8.49 -24.01
N LYS A 178 -20.14 8.80 -22.78
CA LYS A 178 -20.90 8.59 -21.53
C LYS A 178 -21.70 9.80 -21.06
N GLY A 179 -21.67 10.91 -21.80
CA GLY A 179 -22.32 12.16 -21.39
C GLY A 179 -21.68 12.82 -20.18
N LEU A 180 -20.38 12.55 -19.95
CA LEU A 180 -19.60 13.11 -18.85
C LEU A 180 -18.74 14.27 -19.38
N GLU A 181 -18.81 15.42 -18.74
CA GLU A 181 -18.04 16.62 -19.09
C GLU A 181 -17.11 17.00 -17.92
N PRO A 182 -15.83 16.60 -17.96
CA PRO A 182 -14.88 16.96 -16.91
C PRO A 182 -14.58 18.47 -16.90
N LYS A 183 -14.65 19.10 -15.74
CA LYS A 183 -14.14 20.45 -15.51
C LYS A 183 -12.64 20.39 -15.32
N ILE A 184 -11.88 20.94 -16.26
CA ILE A 184 -10.41 20.84 -16.30
C ILE A 184 -9.81 22.18 -15.87
N ASN A 185 -9.07 22.20 -14.79
CA ASN A 185 -8.37 23.35 -14.23
C ASN A 185 -6.87 23.06 -14.15
N ILE A 186 -6.16 23.26 -15.23
CA ILE A 186 -4.72 23.06 -15.36
C ILE A 186 -4.07 24.42 -15.57
N LEU A 187 -2.97 24.68 -14.85
CA LEU A 187 -2.21 25.93 -15.03
C LEU A 187 -1.65 26.02 -16.45
N ASP A 188 -1.66 27.24 -17.04
CA ASP A 188 -1.11 27.50 -18.37
C ASP A 188 0.43 27.58 -18.40
N LYS A 189 1.10 27.01 -17.42
CA LYS A 189 2.55 26.94 -17.38
C LYS A 189 3.03 25.49 -17.35
N SER A 190 4.23 25.28 -17.88
CA SER A 190 4.90 24.00 -17.78
C SER A 190 5.39 23.74 -16.36
N ILE A 191 4.95 22.66 -15.76
CA ILE A 191 5.38 22.19 -14.45
C ILE A 191 6.29 20.99 -14.63
N PHE A 192 7.50 21.08 -14.09
CA PHE A 192 8.49 20.00 -14.19
C PHE A 192 8.69 19.31 -12.84
N ILE A 193 8.80 17.99 -12.89
CA ILE A 193 9.13 17.14 -11.74
C ILE A 193 10.20 16.14 -12.14
N ILE A 194 10.95 15.54 -11.17
CA ILE A 194 11.75 14.34 -11.42
C ILE A 194 10.84 13.14 -11.23
N SER A 195 10.67 12.39 -12.31
CA SER A 195 9.78 11.22 -12.29
C SER A 195 10.08 10.32 -13.48
N ASP A 196 9.53 9.12 -13.48
CA ASP A 196 9.50 8.23 -14.62
C ASP A 196 8.27 8.55 -15.48
N LYS A 197 8.49 8.79 -16.78
CA LYS A 197 7.43 9.22 -17.70
C LYS A 197 6.35 8.17 -17.86
N ASP A 198 6.75 6.93 -18.12
CA ASP A 198 5.84 5.82 -18.40
C ASP A 198 4.99 5.49 -17.15
N SER A 199 5.61 5.56 -15.98
CA SER A 199 4.92 5.42 -14.70
C SER A 199 3.90 6.54 -14.43
N LEU A 200 4.21 7.78 -14.82
CA LEU A 200 3.26 8.91 -14.72
C LEU A 200 2.07 8.74 -15.66
N GLU A 201 2.31 8.39 -16.93
CA GLU A 201 1.27 8.09 -17.91
C GLU A 201 0.36 6.99 -17.35
N ARG A 202 0.94 5.93 -16.81
CA ARG A 202 0.19 4.81 -16.21
C ARG A 202 -0.63 5.21 -14.98
N ILE A 203 -0.08 6.07 -14.12
CA ILE A 203 -0.84 6.64 -12.98
C ILE A 203 -2.07 7.40 -13.47
N ILE A 204 -1.88 8.30 -14.44
CA ILE A 204 -2.97 9.16 -14.91
C ILE A 204 -4.01 8.35 -15.66
N ASP A 205 -3.60 7.40 -16.52
CA ASP A 205 -4.48 6.46 -17.21
C ASP A 205 -5.37 5.68 -16.22
N ASN A 206 -4.77 5.08 -15.18
CA ASN A 206 -5.52 4.37 -14.14
C ASN A 206 -6.53 5.27 -13.41
N LEU A 207 -6.15 6.51 -13.10
CA LEU A 207 -7.03 7.46 -12.42
C LEU A 207 -8.20 7.90 -13.33
N LEU A 208 -7.92 8.21 -14.60
CA LEU A 208 -8.95 8.59 -15.57
C LEU A 208 -9.87 7.42 -15.93
N SER A 209 -9.31 6.23 -16.14
CA SER A 209 -10.06 5.00 -16.37
C SER A 209 -10.99 4.70 -15.19
N ASN A 210 -10.49 4.83 -13.96
CA ASN A 210 -11.29 4.67 -12.75
C ASN A 210 -12.42 5.72 -12.67
N THR A 211 -12.11 6.98 -12.95
CA THR A 211 -13.09 8.07 -13.00
C THR A 211 -14.15 7.77 -14.07
N LEU A 212 -13.75 7.42 -15.29
CA LEU A 212 -14.68 7.07 -16.38
C LEU A 212 -15.60 5.91 -16.01
N LYS A 213 -15.13 4.96 -15.21
CA LYS A 213 -15.88 3.77 -14.75
C LYS A 213 -16.94 4.09 -13.72
N TYR A 214 -16.61 4.94 -12.74
CA TYR A 214 -17.36 5.07 -11.50
C TYR A 214 -17.98 6.46 -11.28
N ALA A 215 -17.57 7.46 -12.06
CA ALA A 215 -18.19 8.78 -11.98
C ALA A 215 -19.61 8.75 -12.48
N GLU A 216 -20.52 9.33 -11.71
CA GLU A 216 -21.90 9.55 -12.10
C GLU A 216 -22.08 10.95 -12.72
N LYS A 217 -21.36 11.95 -12.19
CA LYS A 217 -21.39 13.34 -12.63
C LYS A 217 -20.29 14.18 -11.95
N ASP A 218 -20.23 15.46 -12.30
CA ASP A 218 -19.39 16.50 -11.66
C ASP A 218 -17.93 16.09 -11.50
N ILE A 219 -17.31 15.71 -12.62
CA ILE A 219 -15.89 15.37 -12.65
C ILE A 219 -15.09 16.68 -12.63
N GLU A 220 -14.09 16.77 -11.77
CA GLU A 220 -13.13 17.87 -11.72
C GLU A 220 -11.70 17.34 -11.73
N ILE A 221 -10.89 17.87 -12.64
CA ILE A 221 -9.46 17.56 -12.76
C ILE A 221 -8.69 18.85 -12.53
N ASN A 222 -7.90 18.88 -11.47
CA ASN A 222 -7.17 20.08 -11.06
C ASN A 222 -5.68 19.76 -10.96
N LEU A 223 -4.82 20.49 -11.67
CA LEU A 223 -3.37 20.48 -11.52
C LEU A 223 -2.92 21.83 -11.01
N LYS A 224 -2.36 21.88 -9.82
CA LYS A 224 -1.95 23.11 -9.13
C LYS A 224 -0.58 22.96 -8.47
N GLU A 225 0.10 24.09 -8.37
CA GLU A 225 1.23 24.22 -7.45
C GLU A 225 0.77 24.73 -6.10
N TYR A 226 1.37 24.18 -5.06
CA TYR A 226 1.16 24.65 -3.70
C TYR A 226 2.47 24.54 -2.92
N ASN A 227 3.06 25.67 -2.58
CA ASN A 227 4.40 25.77 -1.97
C ASN A 227 5.45 25.05 -2.86
N ASP A 228 6.17 24.07 -2.30
CA ASP A 228 7.19 23.28 -3.03
C ASP A 228 6.64 21.94 -3.53
N LYS A 229 5.33 21.85 -3.79
CA LYS A 229 4.64 20.63 -4.27
C LYS A 229 3.78 20.91 -5.47
N VAL A 230 3.63 19.88 -6.30
CA VAL A 230 2.62 19.83 -7.37
C VAL A 230 1.54 18.86 -6.95
N ILE A 231 0.28 19.25 -7.14
CA ILE A 231 -0.88 18.49 -6.74
C ILE A 231 -1.77 18.27 -7.96
N LEU A 232 -1.96 17.00 -8.32
CA LEU A 232 -3.01 16.55 -9.22
C LEU A 232 -4.16 16.02 -8.38
N LYS A 233 -5.33 16.66 -8.49
CA LYS A 233 -6.56 16.23 -7.85
C LYS A 233 -7.59 15.86 -8.90
N ILE A 234 -8.10 14.63 -8.84
CA ILE A 234 -9.23 14.16 -9.63
C ILE A 234 -10.37 13.86 -8.68
N SER A 235 -11.54 14.41 -8.94
CA SER A 235 -12.71 14.21 -8.09
C SER A 235 -13.98 14.05 -8.90
N ASN A 236 -14.90 13.23 -8.39
CA ASN A 236 -16.20 12.98 -9.02
C ASN A 236 -17.26 12.61 -7.97
N ILE A 237 -18.54 12.77 -8.32
CA ILE A 237 -19.64 12.23 -7.53
C ILE A 237 -19.76 10.74 -7.83
N CYS A 238 -19.85 9.94 -6.75
CA CYS A 238 -20.05 8.50 -6.79
C CYS A 238 -20.87 8.07 -5.57
N THR A 239 -22.10 7.61 -5.81
CA THR A 239 -23.05 7.19 -4.75
C THR A 239 -22.92 5.69 -4.40
N SER A 240 -22.15 4.95 -5.20
CA SER A 240 -21.97 3.52 -5.07
C SER A 240 -20.91 3.11 -4.03
N ILE A 241 -20.17 4.08 -3.48
CA ILE A 241 -19.13 3.85 -2.44
C ILE A 241 -19.37 4.72 -1.23
N ASP A 242 -18.84 4.32 -0.08
CA ASP A 242 -18.95 5.04 1.19
C ASP A 242 -17.56 5.42 1.74
N GLU A 243 -17.53 6.07 2.91
CA GLU A 243 -16.29 6.51 3.57
C GLU A 243 -15.37 5.34 3.91
N LYS A 244 -15.92 4.16 4.23
CA LYS A 244 -15.12 2.96 4.53
C LYS A 244 -14.44 2.44 3.28
N ASP A 245 -15.15 2.45 2.15
CA ASP A 245 -14.59 2.04 0.86
C ASP A 245 -13.39 2.92 0.48
N VAL A 246 -13.47 4.23 0.75
CA VAL A 246 -12.39 5.18 0.43
C VAL A 246 -11.14 4.95 1.26
N LEU A 247 -11.25 4.45 2.48
CA LEU A 247 -10.10 4.08 3.31
C LEU A 247 -9.31 2.89 2.74
N HIS A 248 -10.00 1.99 2.02
CA HIS A 248 -9.45 0.76 1.47
C HIS A 248 -9.24 0.78 -0.04
N MET A 249 -9.60 1.87 -0.73
CA MET A 249 -9.61 1.92 -2.20
C MET A 249 -8.23 1.73 -2.86
N PHE A 250 -7.14 1.93 -2.11
CA PHE A 250 -5.77 1.68 -2.55
C PHE A 250 -5.25 0.29 -2.16
N ASP A 251 -6.04 -0.47 -1.40
CA ASP A 251 -5.65 -1.82 -1.03
C ASP A 251 -5.75 -2.74 -2.26
N ARG A 252 -4.81 -3.67 -2.38
CA ARG A 252 -4.78 -4.62 -3.49
C ARG A 252 -6.05 -5.48 -3.49
N PHE A 253 -6.62 -5.65 -4.68
CA PHE A 253 -7.82 -6.47 -4.87
C PHE A 253 -9.07 -5.95 -4.14
N TYR A 254 -9.01 -4.73 -3.60
CA TYR A 254 -10.17 -4.14 -2.96
C TYR A 254 -11.18 -3.66 -4.01
N MET A 255 -12.42 -4.02 -3.79
CA MET A 255 -13.58 -3.53 -4.55
C MET A 255 -14.75 -3.37 -3.60
N ALA A 256 -15.39 -2.22 -3.62
CA ALA A 256 -16.63 -2.00 -2.86
C ALA A 256 -17.70 -3.01 -3.30
N ASP A 257 -18.45 -3.56 -2.35
CA ASP A 257 -19.42 -4.64 -2.60
C ASP A 257 -20.48 -4.27 -3.66
N LYS A 258 -20.91 -3.00 -3.69
CA LYS A 258 -21.88 -2.49 -4.65
C LYS A 258 -21.33 -2.41 -6.09
N VAL A 259 -20.01 -2.38 -6.25
CA VAL A 259 -19.30 -2.20 -7.52
C VAL A 259 -18.83 -3.53 -8.12
N ARG A 260 -18.86 -4.61 -7.34
CA ARG A 260 -18.32 -5.95 -7.69
C ARG A 260 -18.93 -6.62 -8.93
N LYS A 261 -20.00 -6.08 -9.51
CA LYS A 261 -20.65 -6.66 -10.69
C LYS A 261 -19.85 -6.48 -11.99
N GLY A 262 -18.70 -7.15 -12.08
CA GLY A 262 -18.08 -7.47 -13.37
C GLY A 262 -17.07 -6.49 -13.97
N GLN A 263 -16.49 -5.56 -13.25
CA GLN A 263 -15.64 -4.51 -13.84
C GLN A 263 -14.24 -4.38 -13.21
N GLY A 264 -13.42 -5.42 -13.24
CA GLY A 264 -12.01 -5.33 -12.83
C GLY A 264 -11.67 -6.12 -11.57
N ILE A 265 -10.38 -6.21 -11.21
CA ILE A 265 -9.85 -6.99 -10.08
C ILE A 265 -9.55 -6.08 -8.87
N GLY A 266 -9.67 -4.75 -9.00
CA GLY A 266 -9.27 -3.82 -7.93
C GLY A 266 -7.75 -3.62 -7.85
N LEU A 267 -7.05 -3.69 -8.98
CA LEU A 267 -5.59 -3.48 -9.05
C LEU A 267 -5.18 -2.08 -9.48
N GLY A 268 -5.99 -1.37 -10.28
CA GLY A 268 -5.59 -0.09 -10.85
C GLY A 268 -5.14 0.95 -9.82
N LEU A 269 -5.89 1.14 -8.73
CA LEU A 269 -5.52 2.10 -7.69
C LEU A 269 -4.35 1.62 -6.79
N SER A 270 -4.17 0.32 -6.62
CA SER A 270 -2.99 -0.21 -5.93
C SER A 270 -1.72 -0.07 -6.77
N ILE A 271 -1.82 -0.22 -8.10
CA ILE A 271 -0.73 0.12 -9.03
C ILE A 271 -0.36 1.60 -8.90
N VAL A 272 -1.34 2.50 -8.92
CA VAL A 272 -1.10 3.95 -8.72
C VAL A 272 -0.36 4.20 -7.40
N LYS A 273 -0.80 3.59 -6.31
CA LYS A 273 -0.16 3.74 -5.00
C LYS A 273 1.29 3.25 -5.02
N SER A 274 1.54 2.06 -5.55
CA SER A 274 2.89 1.47 -5.63
C SER A 274 3.83 2.32 -6.48
N LEU A 275 3.39 2.83 -7.63
CA LEU A 275 4.18 3.73 -8.47
C LEU A 275 4.45 5.07 -7.79
N MET A 276 3.43 5.67 -7.15
CA MET A 276 3.60 6.91 -6.39
C MET A 276 4.64 6.77 -5.28
N GLU A 277 4.57 5.68 -4.50
CA GLU A 277 5.51 5.39 -3.41
C GLU A 277 6.94 5.19 -3.93
N LYS A 278 7.12 4.45 -5.04
CA LYS A 278 8.45 4.26 -5.66
C LYS A 278 9.06 5.55 -6.23
N MET A 279 8.24 6.54 -6.58
CA MET A 279 8.68 7.86 -7.08
C MET A 279 8.71 8.93 -5.96
N ASP A 280 8.74 8.54 -4.68
CA ASP A 280 8.69 9.45 -3.52
C ASP A 280 7.50 10.42 -3.54
N GLY A 281 6.43 10.07 -4.25
CA GLY A 281 5.16 10.79 -4.29
C GLY A 281 4.23 10.38 -3.15
N ILE A 282 3.21 11.18 -2.92
CA ILE A 282 2.17 10.92 -1.92
C ILE A 282 0.83 10.82 -2.62
N ILE A 283 0.08 9.75 -2.36
CA ILE A 283 -1.30 9.61 -2.78
C ILE A 283 -2.23 9.57 -1.57
N THR A 284 -3.34 10.28 -1.66
CA THR A 284 -4.38 10.30 -0.62
C THR A 284 -5.76 10.35 -1.25
N SER A 285 -6.78 9.96 -0.48
CA SER A 285 -8.18 10.07 -0.88
C SER A 285 -8.99 10.86 0.14
N LYS A 286 -10.08 11.47 -0.31
CA LYS A 286 -11.07 12.13 0.55
C LYS A 286 -12.47 11.81 0.08
N PHE A 287 -13.39 11.70 1.04
CA PHE A 287 -14.81 11.51 0.78
C PHE A 287 -15.62 12.59 1.49
N GLU A 288 -16.34 13.38 0.73
CA GLU A 288 -17.18 14.45 1.25
C GLU A 288 -18.45 14.57 0.39
N GLN A 289 -19.62 14.48 0.97
CA GLN A 289 -20.91 14.66 0.28
C GLN A 289 -21.05 13.80 -1.00
N ASN A 290 -20.75 12.52 -0.94
CA ASN A 290 -20.71 11.58 -2.07
C ASN A 290 -19.69 11.94 -3.15
N ARG A 291 -18.80 12.88 -2.91
CA ARG A 291 -17.67 13.22 -3.77
C ARG A 291 -16.42 12.50 -3.32
N VAL A 292 -15.89 11.68 -4.18
CA VAL A 292 -14.57 11.06 -4.03
C VAL A 292 -13.54 11.97 -4.64
N SER A 293 -12.42 12.15 -3.96
CA SER A 293 -11.28 12.91 -4.46
C SER A 293 -10.02 12.09 -4.28
N ILE A 294 -9.29 11.84 -5.35
CA ILE A 294 -7.95 11.24 -5.32
C ILE A 294 -6.94 12.35 -5.55
N ILE A 295 -5.91 12.42 -4.72
CA ILE A 295 -4.95 13.50 -4.66
C ILE A 295 -3.55 12.91 -4.73
N CYS A 296 -2.84 13.18 -5.83
CA CYS A 296 -1.43 12.83 -6.03
C CYS A 296 -0.56 14.07 -5.83
N GLN A 297 0.54 13.93 -5.10
CA GLN A 297 1.46 15.02 -4.78
C GLN A 297 2.90 14.60 -5.10
N TRP A 298 3.63 15.49 -5.78
CA TRP A 298 5.05 15.33 -6.07
C TRP A 298 5.84 16.55 -5.61
N LYS A 299 7.14 16.39 -5.39
CA LYS A 299 8.05 17.52 -5.19
C LYS A 299 8.15 18.35 -6.47
N TYR A 300 8.02 19.66 -6.33
CA TYR A 300 8.22 20.60 -7.42
C TYR A 300 9.71 20.94 -7.59
N ILE A 301 10.15 21.01 -8.85
CA ILE A 301 11.48 21.49 -9.20
C ILE A 301 11.33 22.84 -9.88
N LYS A 302 11.83 23.85 -9.21
CA LYS A 302 11.88 25.22 -9.76
C LYS A 302 12.82 25.33 -10.93
#